data_892a17dacf308fbd38d61e1b1d56bd72
#
_entry.id   892a17dacf308fbd38d61e1b1d56bd72
#
_cell.length_a   1.000
_cell.length_b   1.000
_cell.length_c   1.000
_cell.angle_alpha   90.00
_cell.angle_beta   90.00
_cell.angle_gamma   90.00
#
_symmetry.space_group_name_H-M   'P 1'
#
loop_
_entity.id
_entity.type
_entity.pdbx_description
1 polymer ?
#
loop_
_entity_poly.entity_id
_entity_poly.type
_entity_poly.pdbx_seq_one_letter_code
_entity_poly.pdbx_strand_id
1 'polypeptide(L)'
;MDAQKTIKKYILPKTMTTVSVILVIVALVLAVLGIAAMGGADDTALEFYPTESETGTMAYIGVVGVSNWLYQNDSAVYYTAMDAEGYLYTVRLSDSQFKQLSAQYDYWMDESENAVPPAAFRLEGLVRDVTSDIRSTLAECWELTTAEYDQYFGSKFLDATSSTSGEAASPWFFGALMCGIFGLVFLLASGKSRRNAKKCLKALEEKGLLDRAAEQLDNPMGHTVVGKNRGVLTQDFIFGKGTGMVVPYTDVIWAYQLERKRNLVPVNSYLMVGTMATAVEAAVDLNRVDKQGVIAEALMAISQHNPEAMIGYSKDYAKAFNAIRKGQ
;
A
#
# COMPACT_ATOMS: atom_id res chain seq x y z
N MET A 1 32.90 9.95 -25.12
CA MET A 1 32.08 9.71 -23.88
C MET A 1 30.63 9.61 -24.33
N ASP A 2 29.84 8.67 -23.79
CA ASP A 2 28.44 8.58 -24.19
C ASP A 2 27.63 9.70 -23.51
N ALA A 3 27.37 10.78 -24.26
CA ALA A 3 26.68 11.97 -23.79
C ALA A 3 25.31 11.63 -23.15
N GLN A 4 24.57 10.70 -23.77
CA GLN A 4 23.28 10.26 -23.26
C GLN A 4 23.39 9.57 -21.90
N LYS A 5 24.46 8.78 -21.68
CA LYS A 5 24.72 8.08 -20.42
C LYS A 5 25.09 9.06 -19.31
N THR A 6 25.90 10.07 -19.62
CA THR A 6 26.27 11.13 -18.67
C THR A 6 25.04 11.87 -18.17
N ILE A 7 24.21 12.38 -19.08
CA ILE A 7 23.00 13.11 -18.73
C ILE A 7 22.04 12.22 -17.94
N LYS A 8 21.77 10.98 -18.40
CA LYS A 8 20.91 10.02 -17.69
C LYS A 8 21.36 9.76 -16.25
N LYS A 9 22.66 9.65 -16.02
CA LYS A 9 23.24 9.43 -14.71
C LYS A 9 22.90 10.55 -13.71
N TYR A 10 22.74 11.79 -14.19
CA TYR A 10 22.39 12.94 -13.38
C TYR A 10 20.87 13.10 -13.19
N ILE A 11 20.08 13.05 -14.29
CA ILE A 11 18.66 13.39 -14.26
C ILE A 11 17.75 12.27 -13.73
N LEU A 12 18.19 11.00 -13.73
CA LEU A 12 17.36 9.89 -13.26
C LEU A 12 17.52 9.62 -11.75
N PRO A 13 16.41 9.27 -11.07
CA PRO A 13 16.43 8.95 -9.66
C PRO A 13 17.04 7.55 -9.43
N LYS A 14 18.31 7.47 -9.06
CA LYS A 14 18.99 6.20 -8.81
C LYS A 14 18.44 5.45 -7.61
N THR A 15 18.21 6.14 -6.50
CA THR A 15 17.79 5.56 -5.23
C THR A 15 16.38 4.97 -5.29
N MET A 16 15.41 5.65 -5.92
CA MET A 16 14.03 5.17 -5.98
C MET A 16 13.90 3.83 -6.72
N THR A 17 14.62 3.66 -7.83
CA THR A 17 14.58 2.40 -8.59
C THR A 17 15.20 1.24 -7.82
N THR A 18 16.35 1.48 -7.18
CA THR A 18 17.04 0.46 -6.37
C THR A 18 16.17 0.05 -5.18
N VAL A 19 15.58 1.02 -4.47
CA VAL A 19 14.66 0.74 -3.36
C VAL A 19 13.44 -0.05 -3.82
N SER A 20 12.84 0.30 -4.96
CA SER A 20 11.70 -0.46 -5.52
C SER A 20 12.05 -1.93 -5.77
N VAL A 21 13.21 -2.18 -6.41
CA VAL A 21 13.64 -3.55 -6.71
C VAL A 21 13.89 -4.34 -5.42
N ILE A 22 14.54 -3.72 -4.43
CA ILE A 22 14.76 -4.34 -3.12
C ILE A 22 13.43 -4.70 -2.46
N LEU A 23 12.47 -3.76 -2.42
CA LEU A 23 11.15 -4.00 -1.81
C LEU A 23 10.38 -5.13 -2.50
N VAL A 24 10.44 -5.24 -3.82
CA VAL A 24 9.81 -6.34 -4.56
C VAL A 24 10.48 -7.68 -4.22
N ILE A 25 11.82 -7.72 -4.15
CA ILE A 25 12.54 -8.93 -3.75
C ILE A 25 12.17 -9.33 -2.31
N VAL A 26 12.14 -8.38 -1.38
CA VAL A 26 11.73 -8.62 0.01
C VAL A 26 10.30 -9.14 0.07
N ALA A 27 9.36 -8.56 -0.70
CA ALA A 27 7.99 -9.05 -0.78
C ALA A 27 7.91 -10.52 -1.23
N LEU A 28 8.70 -10.90 -2.25
CA LEU A 28 8.76 -12.27 -2.73
C LEU A 28 9.34 -13.24 -1.67
N VAL A 29 10.41 -12.83 -0.98
CA VAL A 29 11.00 -13.61 0.10
C VAL A 29 10.00 -13.83 1.24
N LEU A 30 9.31 -12.77 1.67
CA LEU A 30 8.28 -12.85 2.71
C LEU A 30 7.11 -13.75 2.29
N ALA A 31 6.68 -13.70 1.03
CA ALA A 31 5.64 -14.59 0.53
C ALA A 31 6.08 -16.08 0.58
N VAL A 32 7.32 -16.38 0.20
CA VAL A 32 7.88 -17.73 0.29
C VAL A 32 7.97 -18.20 1.74
N LEU A 33 8.41 -17.33 2.66
CA LEU A 33 8.44 -17.64 4.10
C LEU A 33 7.03 -17.88 4.66
N GLY A 34 6.01 -17.14 4.19
CA GLY A 34 4.62 -17.37 4.54
C GLY A 34 4.13 -18.76 4.10
N ILE A 35 4.45 -19.17 2.87
CA ILE A 35 4.12 -20.51 2.36
C ILE A 35 4.84 -21.60 3.18
N ALA A 36 6.12 -21.40 3.49
CA ALA A 36 6.88 -22.33 4.31
C ALA A 36 6.32 -22.46 5.74
N ALA A 37 5.87 -21.34 6.34
CA ALA A 37 5.24 -21.32 7.65
C ALA A 37 3.91 -22.09 7.66
N MET A 38 3.12 -22.02 6.59
CA MET A 38 1.91 -22.85 6.45
C MET A 38 2.22 -24.34 6.43
N GLY A 39 3.26 -24.74 5.70
CA GLY A 39 3.66 -26.16 5.59
C GLY A 39 4.31 -26.74 6.84
N GLY A 40 4.78 -25.90 7.76
CA GLY A 40 5.40 -26.31 9.01
C GLY A 40 4.46 -26.28 10.23
N ALA A 41 3.25 -25.74 10.08
CA ALA A 41 2.27 -25.72 11.16
C ALA A 41 1.57 -27.08 11.30
N ASP A 42 1.37 -27.53 12.54
CA ASP A 42 0.60 -28.74 12.84
C ASP A 42 -0.88 -28.38 12.90
N ASP A 43 -1.65 -28.74 11.87
CA ASP A 43 -3.09 -28.58 11.79
C ASP A 43 -3.83 -29.90 12.17
N THR A 44 -3.18 -30.84 12.84
CA THR A 44 -3.85 -32.05 13.35
C THR A 44 -4.85 -31.66 14.43
N ALA A 45 -6.14 -31.77 14.11
CA ALA A 45 -7.19 -31.41 15.05
C ALA A 45 -7.47 -32.56 16.02
N LEU A 46 -7.39 -32.26 17.31
CA LEU A 46 -7.81 -33.16 18.40
C LEU A 46 -9.26 -32.87 18.76
N GLU A 47 -9.90 -33.78 19.51
CA GLU A 47 -11.24 -33.54 20.03
C GLU A 47 -11.26 -32.34 21.01
N PHE A 48 -12.25 -31.48 20.89
CA PHE A 48 -12.33 -30.25 21.66
C PHE A 48 -12.98 -30.48 23.03
N TYR A 49 -12.26 -30.11 24.08
CA TYR A 49 -12.76 -30.10 25.45
C TYR A 49 -12.62 -28.68 26.03
N PRO A 50 -13.74 -27.97 26.33
CA PRO A 50 -13.71 -26.54 26.69
C PRO A 50 -12.91 -26.18 27.95
N THR A 51 -12.56 -27.16 28.78
CA THR A 51 -11.77 -26.96 29.99
C THR A 51 -10.34 -27.46 29.86
N GLU A 52 -10.07 -28.45 28.99
CA GLU A 52 -8.80 -29.16 28.93
C GLU A 52 -7.97 -28.84 27.68
N SER A 53 -8.63 -28.57 26.54
CA SER A 53 -7.93 -28.28 25.29
C SER A 53 -6.97 -27.09 25.42
N GLU A 54 -5.77 -27.19 24.87
CA GLU A 54 -4.77 -26.14 24.94
C GLU A 54 -5.10 -25.00 23.96
N THR A 55 -5.04 -23.75 24.47
CA THR A 55 -5.25 -22.56 23.63
C THR A 55 -4.19 -22.45 22.54
N GLY A 56 -4.62 -22.17 21.30
CA GLY A 56 -3.73 -22.08 20.14
C GLY A 56 -3.51 -23.40 19.41
N THR A 57 -4.13 -24.50 19.83
CA THR A 57 -4.11 -25.78 19.10
C THR A 57 -5.33 -25.96 18.23
N MET A 58 -5.22 -26.78 17.19
CA MET A 58 -6.37 -27.19 16.38
C MET A 58 -7.21 -28.23 17.10
N ALA A 59 -8.52 -28.01 17.08
CA ALA A 59 -9.47 -28.97 17.64
C ALA A 59 -10.69 -29.14 16.73
N TYR A 60 -11.50 -30.19 16.99
CA TYR A 60 -12.77 -30.40 16.28
C TYR A 60 -13.89 -30.81 17.25
N ILE A 61 -15.12 -30.53 16.84
CA ILE A 61 -16.34 -31.05 17.44
C ILE A 61 -17.24 -31.67 16.35
N GLY A 62 -17.98 -32.71 16.73
CA GLY A 62 -19.01 -33.33 15.88
C GLY A 62 -20.36 -32.63 16.11
N VAL A 63 -20.66 -31.57 15.37
CA VAL A 63 -21.87 -30.75 15.55
C VAL A 63 -23.11 -31.43 14.99
N VAL A 64 -24.15 -31.64 15.81
CA VAL A 64 -25.47 -32.11 15.39
C VAL A 64 -26.53 -31.01 15.50
N GLY A 65 -26.28 -29.96 16.31
CA GLY A 65 -27.15 -28.79 16.43
C GLY A 65 -26.35 -27.51 16.49
N VAL A 66 -26.84 -26.44 15.91
CA VAL A 66 -26.26 -25.10 16.02
C VAL A 66 -27.36 -24.06 16.21
N SER A 67 -27.19 -23.17 17.20
CA SER A 67 -28.16 -22.11 17.51
C SER A 67 -28.19 -21.04 16.41
N ASN A 68 -29.15 -20.13 16.52
CA ASN A 68 -29.03 -18.82 15.88
C ASN A 68 -27.84 -18.06 16.47
N TRP A 69 -27.38 -17.00 15.78
CA TRP A 69 -26.28 -16.17 16.30
C TRP A 69 -26.66 -15.59 17.69
N LEU A 70 -25.72 -15.63 18.62
CA LEU A 70 -25.91 -15.14 19.98
C LEU A 70 -25.28 -13.76 20.17
N TYR A 71 -24.10 -13.59 19.64
CA TYR A 71 -23.34 -12.35 19.80
C TYR A 71 -22.54 -12.05 18.53
N GLN A 72 -22.55 -10.79 18.12
CA GLN A 72 -21.77 -10.30 16.99
C GLN A 72 -20.99 -9.06 17.43
N ASN A 73 -19.69 -9.06 17.19
CA ASN A 73 -18.86 -7.87 17.21
C ASN A 73 -18.35 -7.58 15.78
N ASP A 74 -17.62 -6.48 15.58
CA ASP A 74 -17.21 -5.93 14.24
C ASP A 74 -16.78 -6.95 13.19
N SER A 75 -16.28 -8.12 13.60
CA SER A 75 -15.73 -9.12 12.68
C SER A 75 -16.00 -10.57 13.08
N ALA A 76 -16.71 -10.82 14.17
CA ALA A 76 -16.91 -12.15 14.73
C ALA A 76 -18.36 -12.41 15.11
N VAL A 77 -18.87 -13.58 14.71
CA VAL A 77 -20.21 -14.04 15.09
C VAL A 77 -20.07 -15.32 15.89
N TYR A 78 -20.71 -15.36 17.08
CA TYR A 78 -20.65 -16.47 18.00
C TYR A 78 -21.97 -17.20 18.05
N TYR A 79 -21.89 -18.51 18.15
CA TYR A 79 -23.00 -19.45 18.15
C TYR A 79 -22.81 -20.46 19.29
N THR A 80 -23.89 -21.13 19.67
CA THR A 80 -23.81 -22.38 20.43
C THR A 80 -23.88 -23.55 19.47
N ALA A 81 -22.96 -24.48 19.56
CA ALA A 81 -23.01 -25.78 18.89
C ALA A 81 -23.31 -26.87 19.92
N MET A 82 -23.99 -27.94 19.50
CA MET A 82 -24.31 -29.10 20.29
C MET A 82 -23.79 -30.36 19.62
N ASP A 83 -23.16 -31.25 20.37
CA ASP A 83 -22.76 -32.58 19.90
C ASP A 83 -23.86 -33.63 20.06
N ALA A 84 -23.56 -34.89 19.68
CA ALA A 84 -24.50 -36.00 19.74
C ALA A 84 -24.85 -36.43 21.18
N GLU A 85 -23.99 -36.12 22.16
CA GLU A 85 -24.20 -36.37 23.59
C GLU A 85 -25.00 -35.25 24.26
N GLY A 86 -25.24 -34.14 23.56
CA GLY A 86 -25.97 -32.96 24.05
C GLY A 86 -25.11 -31.94 24.78
N TYR A 87 -23.78 -32.05 24.73
CA TYR A 87 -22.90 -31.02 25.27
C TYR A 87 -22.93 -29.76 24.42
N LEU A 88 -22.85 -28.62 25.09
CA LEU A 88 -22.92 -27.31 24.46
C LEU A 88 -21.54 -26.66 24.39
N TYR A 89 -21.23 -26.11 23.24
CA TYR A 89 -19.95 -25.46 22.93
C TYR A 89 -20.16 -24.07 22.39
N THR A 90 -19.35 -23.12 22.82
CA THR A 90 -19.24 -21.83 22.14
C THR A 90 -18.37 -21.97 20.91
N VAL A 91 -18.88 -21.54 19.76
CA VAL A 91 -18.15 -21.58 18.50
C VAL A 91 -18.21 -20.23 17.79
N ARG A 92 -17.14 -19.88 17.10
CA ARG A 92 -17.09 -18.73 16.19
C ARG A 92 -17.12 -19.24 14.76
N LEU A 93 -18.08 -18.74 13.97
CA LEU A 93 -18.28 -19.15 12.58
C LEU A 93 -18.28 -17.93 11.65
N SER A 94 -17.85 -18.14 10.42
CA SER A 94 -18.12 -17.24 9.29
C SER A 94 -19.49 -17.55 8.71
N ASP A 95 -20.06 -16.60 7.95
CA ASP A 95 -21.33 -16.79 7.23
C ASP A 95 -21.30 -18.02 6.30
N SER A 96 -20.16 -18.31 5.69
CA SER A 96 -20.02 -19.46 4.80
C SER A 96 -20.02 -20.77 5.56
N GLN A 97 -19.42 -20.83 6.74
CA GLN A 97 -19.44 -22.02 7.59
C GLN A 97 -20.82 -22.25 8.21
N PHE A 98 -21.48 -21.19 8.69
CA PHE A 98 -22.85 -21.30 9.19
C PHE A 98 -23.82 -21.85 8.12
N LYS A 99 -23.70 -21.41 6.87
CA LYS A 99 -24.51 -21.96 5.75
C LYS A 99 -24.28 -23.45 5.50
N GLN A 100 -23.09 -23.98 5.80
CA GLN A 100 -22.83 -25.42 5.68
C GLN A 100 -23.50 -26.25 6.79
N LEU A 101 -23.86 -25.59 7.89
CA LEU A 101 -24.54 -26.17 9.06
C LEU A 101 -26.06 -26.03 9.01
N SER A 102 -26.65 -25.82 7.83
CA SER A 102 -28.09 -25.59 7.70
C SER A 102 -28.93 -26.74 8.29
N ALA A 103 -28.54 -28.01 8.07
CA ALA A 103 -29.25 -29.15 8.64
C ALA A 103 -29.18 -29.22 10.17
N GLN A 104 -28.02 -28.79 10.74
CA GLN A 104 -27.81 -28.69 12.19
C GLN A 104 -28.61 -27.53 12.79
N TYR A 105 -28.73 -26.44 12.02
CA TYR A 105 -29.57 -25.30 12.40
C TYR A 105 -31.06 -25.68 12.37
N ASP A 106 -31.53 -26.33 11.31
CA ASP A 106 -32.91 -26.76 11.20
C ASP A 106 -33.28 -27.75 12.32
N TYR A 107 -32.37 -28.66 12.70
CA TYR A 107 -32.54 -29.58 13.82
C TYR A 107 -32.62 -28.86 15.16
N TRP A 108 -31.76 -27.83 15.38
CA TRP A 108 -31.80 -27.01 16.59
C TRP A 108 -33.10 -26.25 16.74
N MET A 109 -33.70 -25.83 15.64
CA MET A 109 -34.95 -25.05 15.61
C MET A 109 -36.20 -25.94 15.61
N ASP A 110 -36.06 -27.27 15.47
CA ASP A 110 -37.19 -28.21 15.47
C ASP A 110 -37.60 -28.55 16.92
N GLU A 111 -38.75 -28.04 17.33
CA GLU A 111 -39.32 -28.27 18.66
C GLU A 111 -40.09 -29.59 18.77
N SER A 112 -40.08 -30.44 17.74
CA SER A 112 -40.82 -31.71 17.76
C SER A 112 -40.14 -32.75 18.65
N GLU A 113 -40.93 -33.48 19.45
CA GLU A 113 -40.40 -34.56 20.32
C GLU A 113 -39.73 -35.70 19.53
N ASN A 114 -39.96 -35.79 18.22
CA ASN A 114 -39.43 -36.81 17.34
C ASN A 114 -38.39 -36.30 16.35
N ALA A 115 -37.78 -35.12 16.59
CA ALA A 115 -36.72 -34.59 15.78
C ALA A 115 -35.56 -35.58 15.67
N VAL A 116 -35.15 -35.90 14.45
CA VAL A 116 -34.04 -36.82 14.20
C VAL A 116 -32.77 -36.01 13.99
N PRO A 117 -31.73 -36.21 14.84
CA PRO A 117 -30.49 -35.47 14.67
C PRO A 117 -29.87 -35.79 13.29
N PRO A 118 -29.33 -34.75 12.60
CA PRO A 118 -28.62 -34.96 11.36
C PRO A 118 -27.28 -35.68 11.62
N ALA A 119 -26.62 -36.12 10.57
CA ALA A 119 -25.25 -36.61 10.68
C ALA A 119 -24.36 -35.52 11.27
N ALA A 120 -23.50 -35.91 12.22
CA ALA A 120 -22.59 -34.98 12.85
C ALA A 120 -21.68 -34.32 11.82
N PHE A 121 -21.67 -33.02 11.80
CA PHE A 121 -20.76 -32.23 10.98
C PHE A 121 -19.46 -31.99 11.75
N ARG A 122 -18.32 -32.43 11.21
CA ARG A 122 -17.00 -32.20 11.80
C ARG A 122 -16.61 -30.73 11.60
N LEU A 123 -16.74 -29.93 12.67
CA LEU A 123 -16.32 -28.55 12.70
C LEU A 123 -14.92 -28.45 13.30
N GLU A 124 -13.97 -27.98 12.52
CA GLU A 124 -12.57 -27.78 12.95
C GLU A 124 -12.28 -26.30 13.16
N GLY A 125 -11.41 -25.99 14.11
CA GLY A 125 -11.00 -24.64 14.41
C GLY A 125 -9.89 -24.54 15.43
N LEU A 126 -9.50 -23.31 15.73
CA LEU A 126 -8.47 -23.02 16.70
C LEU A 126 -9.10 -22.83 18.10
N VAL A 127 -8.52 -23.44 19.11
CA VAL A 127 -8.94 -23.25 20.50
C VAL A 127 -8.55 -21.87 20.98
N ARG A 128 -9.53 -21.12 21.51
CA ARG A 128 -9.34 -19.77 22.05
C ARG A 128 -9.92 -19.64 23.47
N ASP A 129 -9.32 -18.78 24.28
CA ASP A 129 -9.89 -18.41 25.56
C ASP A 129 -11.07 -17.45 25.38
N VAL A 130 -12.14 -17.68 26.14
CA VAL A 130 -13.28 -16.76 26.20
C VAL A 130 -12.87 -15.53 27.00
N THR A 131 -12.85 -14.35 26.35
CA THR A 131 -12.56 -13.08 27.05
C THR A 131 -13.69 -12.70 27.99
N SER A 132 -13.42 -11.83 28.98
CA SER A 132 -14.43 -11.36 29.96
C SER A 132 -15.67 -10.76 29.28
N ASP A 133 -15.47 -10.00 28.20
CA ASP A 133 -16.55 -9.32 27.47
C ASP A 133 -17.43 -10.33 26.73
N ILE A 134 -16.81 -11.31 26.03
CA ILE A 134 -17.54 -12.38 25.34
C ILE A 134 -18.31 -13.21 26.37
N ARG A 135 -17.66 -13.59 27.49
CA ARG A 135 -18.27 -14.39 28.56
C ARG A 135 -19.51 -13.71 29.15
N SER A 136 -19.39 -12.43 29.52
CA SER A 136 -20.50 -11.70 30.11
C SER A 136 -21.69 -11.57 29.15
N THR A 137 -21.40 -11.28 27.88
CA THR A 137 -22.45 -11.15 26.86
C THR A 137 -23.14 -12.48 26.55
N LEU A 138 -22.38 -13.57 26.40
CA LEU A 138 -22.97 -14.89 26.15
C LEU A 138 -23.72 -15.44 27.36
N ALA A 139 -23.23 -15.18 28.57
CA ALA A 139 -23.96 -15.53 29.78
C ALA A 139 -25.31 -14.79 29.85
N GLU A 140 -25.34 -13.50 29.51
CA GLU A 140 -26.58 -12.71 29.45
C GLU A 140 -27.55 -13.27 28.38
N CYS A 141 -27.06 -13.67 27.20
CA CYS A 141 -27.88 -14.29 26.15
C CYS A 141 -28.56 -15.60 26.62
N TRP A 142 -27.93 -16.33 27.52
CA TRP A 142 -28.45 -17.56 28.09
C TRP A 142 -29.15 -17.38 29.45
N GLU A 143 -29.31 -16.14 29.92
CA GLU A 143 -29.86 -15.80 31.25
C GLU A 143 -29.10 -16.48 32.40
N LEU A 144 -27.78 -16.65 32.25
CA LEU A 144 -26.87 -17.29 33.19
C LEU A 144 -25.99 -16.25 33.89
N THR A 145 -25.51 -16.59 35.06
CA THR A 145 -24.35 -15.90 35.63
C THR A 145 -23.09 -16.32 34.90
N THR A 146 -22.01 -15.52 34.99
CA THR A 146 -20.73 -15.89 34.39
C THR A 146 -20.14 -17.18 34.97
N ALA A 147 -20.42 -17.52 36.21
CA ALA A 147 -19.98 -18.76 36.83
C ALA A 147 -20.76 -19.98 36.30
N GLU A 148 -22.06 -19.84 36.09
CA GLU A 148 -22.89 -20.88 35.43
C GLU A 148 -22.50 -21.05 33.99
N TYR A 149 -22.22 -19.96 33.26
CA TYR A 149 -21.71 -20.05 31.91
C TYR A 149 -20.43 -20.89 31.85
N ASP A 150 -19.44 -20.63 32.69
CA ASP A 150 -18.20 -21.40 32.75
C ASP A 150 -18.43 -22.89 33.07
N GLN A 151 -19.47 -23.19 33.83
CA GLN A 151 -19.85 -24.57 34.18
C GLN A 151 -20.45 -25.33 32.97
N TYR A 152 -21.26 -24.65 32.15
CA TYR A 152 -21.95 -25.26 31.02
C TYR A 152 -21.11 -25.24 29.71
N PHE A 153 -20.38 -24.17 29.46
CA PHE A 153 -19.66 -23.92 28.21
C PHE A 153 -18.14 -23.97 28.33
N GLY A 154 -17.62 -23.94 29.57
CA GLY A 154 -16.19 -23.86 29.86
C GLY A 154 -15.57 -22.50 29.61
N SER A 155 -14.25 -22.44 29.71
CA SER A 155 -13.47 -21.20 29.60
C SER A 155 -12.92 -20.95 28.17
N LYS A 156 -13.17 -21.87 27.24
CA LYS A 156 -12.62 -21.84 25.88
C LYS A 156 -13.70 -22.01 24.83
N PHE A 157 -13.43 -21.52 23.63
CA PHE A 157 -14.31 -21.68 22.48
C PHE A 157 -13.52 -22.16 21.24
N LEU A 158 -14.23 -22.70 20.27
CA LEU A 158 -13.65 -23.13 19.00
C LEU A 158 -13.82 -22.01 17.96
N ASP A 159 -12.70 -21.42 17.51
CA ASP A 159 -12.68 -20.43 16.43
C ASP A 159 -12.50 -21.15 15.08
N ALA A 160 -13.59 -21.50 14.44
CA ALA A 160 -13.55 -22.18 13.15
C ALA A 160 -13.10 -21.24 11.99
N THR A 161 -12.99 -19.94 12.24
CA THR A 161 -12.51 -18.99 11.23
C THR A 161 -10.98 -18.90 11.16
N SER A 162 -10.28 -19.55 12.07
CA SER A 162 -8.82 -19.52 12.22
C SER A 162 -8.20 -20.92 12.15
N SER A 163 -6.94 -21.00 11.74
CA SER A 163 -6.11 -22.21 11.75
C SER A 163 -4.68 -21.87 12.18
N THR A 164 -3.94 -22.85 12.72
CA THR A 164 -2.53 -22.67 13.09
C THR A 164 -1.67 -22.27 11.90
N SER A 165 -1.87 -22.90 10.76
CA SER A 165 -1.17 -22.56 9.51
C SER A 165 -1.48 -21.15 9.03
N GLY A 166 -2.75 -20.72 9.11
CA GLY A 166 -3.16 -19.36 8.74
C GLY A 166 -2.53 -18.31 9.64
N GLU A 167 -2.50 -18.54 10.95
CA GLU A 167 -1.89 -17.60 11.90
C GLU A 167 -0.37 -17.51 11.75
N ALA A 168 0.31 -18.64 11.58
CA ALA A 168 1.76 -18.67 11.36
C ALA A 168 2.16 -17.91 10.07
N ALA A 169 1.34 -17.98 9.03
CA ALA A 169 1.61 -17.35 7.74
C ALA A 169 1.19 -15.87 7.67
N SER A 170 0.18 -15.46 8.44
CA SER A 170 -0.43 -14.12 8.37
C SER A 170 0.55 -12.95 8.44
N PRO A 171 1.51 -12.87 9.40
CA PRO A 171 2.44 -11.76 9.48
C PRO A 171 3.37 -11.68 8.26
N TRP A 172 3.74 -12.81 7.67
CA TRP A 172 4.59 -12.86 6.48
C TRP A 172 3.85 -12.34 5.25
N PHE A 173 2.60 -12.75 5.04
CA PHE A 173 1.79 -12.26 3.92
C PHE A 173 1.44 -10.77 4.07
N PHE A 174 1.16 -10.31 5.28
CA PHE A 174 0.94 -8.88 5.53
C PHE A 174 2.21 -8.07 5.21
N GLY A 175 3.38 -8.53 5.66
CA GLY A 175 4.67 -7.92 5.32
C GLY A 175 4.94 -7.92 3.82
N ALA A 176 4.67 -9.04 3.12
CA ALA A 176 4.82 -9.15 1.68
C ALA A 176 3.90 -8.17 0.93
N LEU A 177 2.64 -8.05 1.33
CA LEU A 177 1.66 -7.13 0.75
C LEU A 177 2.13 -5.68 0.89
N MET A 178 2.53 -5.27 2.09
CA MET A 178 3.02 -3.91 2.36
C MET A 178 4.26 -3.58 1.53
N CYS A 179 5.26 -4.47 1.51
CA CYS A 179 6.46 -4.29 0.69
C CYS A 179 6.12 -4.23 -0.81
N GLY A 180 5.19 -5.05 -1.28
CA GLY A 180 4.72 -5.07 -2.66
C GLY A 180 4.05 -3.75 -3.07
N ILE A 181 3.14 -3.23 -2.24
CA ILE A 181 2.46 -1.95 -2.47
C ILE A 181 3.47 -0.80 -2.53
N PHE A 182 4.36 -0.68 -1.55
CA PHE A 182 5.39 0.37 -1.56
C PHE A 182 6.35 0.22 -2.73
N GLY A 183 6.78 -1.00 -3.05
CA GLY A 183 7.62 -1.28 -4.21
C GLY A 183 6.96 -0.82 -5.51
N LEU A 184 5.68 -1.10 -5.71
CA LEU A 184 4.90 -0.68 -6.87
C LEU A 184 4.75 0.86 -6.95
N VAL A 185 4.44 1.52 -5.82
CA VAL A 185 4.33 2.99 -5.76
C VAL A 185 5.64 3.66 -6.18
N PHE A 186 6.79 3.17 -5.67
CA PHE A 186 8.09 3.70 -6.07
C PHE A 186 8.44 3.40 -7.53
N LEU A 187 8.06 2.24 -8.07
CA LEU A 187 8.21 1.94 -9.50
C LEU A 187 7.42 2.90 -10.37
N LEU A 188 6.15 3.15 -10.04
CA LEU A 188 5.30 4.08 -10.77
C LEU A 188 5.84 5.52 -10.69
N ALA A 189 6.29 5.96 -9.51
CA ALA A 189 6.89 7.27 -9.32
C ALA A 189 8.17 7.45 -10.16
N SER A 190 9.04 6.43 -10.20
CA SER A 190 10.25 6.46 -11.02
C SER A 190 9.97 6.40 -12.53
N GLY A 191 8.87 5.78 -12.92
CA GLY A 191 8.45 5.64 -14.31
C GLY A 191 8.14 6.98 -14.98
N LYS A 192 7.62 7.97 -14.23
CA LYS A 192 7.37 9.32 -14.74
C LYS A 192 8.69 10.02 -15.10
N SER A 193 9.67 10.02 -14.21
CA SER A 193 11.00 10.61 -14.48
C SER A 193 11.70 9.96 -15.66
N ARG A 194 11.59 8.64 -15.81
CA ARG A 194 12.15 7.92 -16.97
C ARG A 194 11.48 8.31 -18.30
N ARG A 195 10.15 8.47 -18.29
CA ARG A 195 9.41 8.93 -19.48
C ARG A 195 9.80 10.36 -19.86
N ASN A 196 9.94 11.25 -18.88
CA ASN A 196 10.39 12.61 -19.11
C ASN A 196 11.83 12.63 -19.65
N ALA A 197 12.73 11.87 -19.05
CA ALA A 197 14.11 11.74 -19.52
C ALA A 197 14.18 11.26 -20.98
N LYS A 198 13.38 10.25 -21.34
CA LYS A 198 13.32 9.75 -22.73
C LYS A 198 12.87 10.84 -23.71
N LYS A 199 11.84 11.63 -23.34
CA LYS A 199 11.35 12.73 -24.18
C LYS A 199 12.36 13.87 -24.31
N CYS A 200 12.95 14.32 -23.19
CA CYS A 200 13.93 15.39 -23.21
C CYS A 200 15.20 15.01 -24.01
N LEU A 201 15.71 13.80 -23.78
CA LEU A 201 16.90 13.33 -24.51
C LEU A 201 16.65 13.18 -26.02
N LYS A 202 15.46 12.68 -26.40
CA LYS A 202 15.08 12.62 -27.81
C LYS A 202 15.00 14.00 -28.45
N ALA A 203 14.41 14.97 -27.74
CA ALA A 203 14.33 16.36 -28.24
C ALA A 203 15.71 17.02 -28.38
N LEU A 204 16.65 16.73 -27.47
CA LEU A 204 18.05 17.20 -27.60
C LEU A 204 18.79 16.53 -28.76
N GLU A 205 18.57 15.24 -28.97
CA GLU A 205 19.16 14.49 -30.07
C GLU A 205 18.69 15.00 -31.44
N GLU A 206 17.37 15.21 -31.58
CA GLU A 206 16.76 15.78 -32.79
C GLU A 206 17.29 17.19 -33.12
N LYS A 207 17.74 17.94 -32.13
CA LYS A 207 18.33 19.28 -32.29
C LYS A 207 19.87 19.28 -32.40
N GLY A 208 20.52 18.13 -32.26
CA GLY A 208 21.99 18.04 -32.25
C GLY A 208 22.64 18.66 -31.00
N LEU A 209 21.88 18.81 -29.91
CA LEU A 209 22.33 19.49 -28.67
C LEU A 209 22.82 18.54 -27.57
N LEU A 210 22.84 17.22 -27.84
CA LEU A 210 23.10 16.21 -26.80
C LEU A 210 24.53 16.30 -26.26
N ASP A 211 25.51 16.40 -27.14
CA ASP A 211 26.94 16.48 -26.76
C ASP A 211 27.23 17.79 -26.02
N ARG A 212 26.68 18.92 -26.48
CA ARG A 212 26.82 20.23 -25.83
C ARG A 212 26.20 20.22 -24.41
N ALA A 213 25.06 19.57 -24.25
CA ALA A 213 24.42 19.41 -22.94
C ALA A 213 25.28 18.57 -21.99
N ALA A 214 25.88 17.48 -22.49
CA ALA A 214 26.78 16.65 -21.70
C ALA A 214 28.07 17.39 -21.32
N GLU A 215 28.67 18.10 -22.25
CA GLU A 215 29.87 18.89 -22.00
C GLU A 215 29.64 19.98 -20.95
N GLN A 216 28.53 20.72 -21.08
CA GLN A 216 28.16 21.72 -20.06
C GLN A 216 27.88 21.10 -18.69
N LEU A 217 27.26 19.94 -18.63
CA LEU A 217 27.01 19.24 -17.36
C LEU A 217 28.28 18.74 -16.68
N ASP A 218 29.31 18.36 -17.46
CA ASP A 218 30.59 17.89 -16.92
C ASP A 218 31.56 19.04 -16.54
N ASN A 219 31.29 20.28 -16.95
CA ASN A 219 32.10 21.44 -16.63
C ASN A 219 31.52 22.22 -15.42
N PRO A 220 31.96 21.95 -14.18
CA PRO A 220 31.39 22.57 -12.98
C PRO A 220 31.64 24.08 -12.87
N MET A 221 32.57 24.64 -13.62
CA MET A 221 32.90 26.09 -13.54
C MET A 221 31.76 26.97 -14.13
N GLY A 222 30.92 26.41 -14.99
CA GLY A 222 29.76 27.10 -15.57
C GLY A 222 28.43 26.80 -14.89
N HIS A 223 28.44 26.19 -13.71
CA HIS A 223 27.22 25.76 -13.03
C HIS A 223 26.73 26.77 -11.99
N THR A 224 25.45 27.10 -12.07
CA THR A 224 24.68 27.63 -10.92
C THR A 224 23.86 26.49 -10.30
N VAL A 225 24.26 26.10 -9.10
CA VAL A 225 23.63 24.98 -8.38
C VAL A 225 22.33 25.43 -7.73
N VAL A 226 21.24 24.79 -8.05
CA VAL A 226 19.91 25.06 -7.51
C VAL A 226 19.61 24.12 -6.34
N GLY A 227 19.29 24.67 -5.18
CA GLY A 227 18.70 23.96 -4.07
C GLY A 227 19.48 22.76 -3.52
N LYS A 228 20.71 22.96 -3.01
CA LYS A 228 21.57 21.88 -2.48
C LYS A 228 21.78 20.73 -3.49
N ASN A 229 22.13 21.08 -4.72
CA ASN A 229 22.36 20.13 -5.82
C ASN A 229 21.09 19.35 -6.25
N ARG A 230 19.92 19.99 -6.20
CA ARG A 230 18.64 19.45 -6.74
C ARG A 230 18.47 19.75 -8.23
N GLY A 231 19.18 20.72 -8.75
CA GLY A 231 19.26 21.07 -10.15
C GLY A 231 20.56 21.83 -10.44
N VAL A 232 20.87 21.95 -11.71
CA VAL A 232 21.99 22.75 -12.22
C VAL A 232 21.49 23.57 -13.39
N LEU A 233 21.80 24.87 -13.35
CA LEU A 233 21.66 25.77 -14.47
C LEU A 233 23.06 25.92 -15.09
N THR A 234 23.16 25.67 -16.38
CA THR A 234 24.38 25.90 -17.16
C THR A 234 24.17 27.08 -18.09
N GLN A 235 25.10 27.31 -18.99
CA GLN A 235 24.98 28.40 -19.97
C GLN A 235 23.72 28.29 -20.84
N ASP A 236 23.34 27.07 -21.26
CA ASP A 236 22.24 26.87 -22.21
C ASP A 236 21.13 25.98 -21.68
N PHE A 237 21.32 25.28 -20.56
CA PHE A 237 20.41 24.19 -20.13
C PHE A 237 20.04 24.27 -18.65
N ILE A 238 18.86 23.71 -18.38
CA ILE A 238 18.34 23.41 -17.04
C ILE A 238 18.43 21.90 -16.87
N PHE A 239 19.12 21.42 -15.83
CA PHE A 239 19.17 19.99 -15.44
C PHE A 239 18.51 19.77 -14.09
N GLY A 240 17.52 18.90 -14.05
CA GLY A 240 16.83 18.52 -12.80
C GLY A 240 17.30 17.17 -12.29
N LYS A 241 17.93 17.14 -11.12
CA LYS A 241 18.43 15.90 -10.53
C LYS A 241 17.27 15.01 -10.06
N GLY A 242 17.17 13.82 -10.64
CA GLY A 242 16.15 12.85 -10.28
C GLY A 242 14.76 13.12 -10.84
N THR A 243 14.52 14.24 -11.54
CA THR A 243 13.23 14.59 -12.14
C THR A 243 13.06 14.06 -13.55
N GLY A 244 14.15 13.66 -14.20
CA GLY A 244 14.17 13.26 -15.61
C GLY A 244 14.17 14.44 -16.57
N MET A 245 14.39 15.68 -16.09
CA MET A 245 14.33 16.88 -16.92
C MET A 245 15.72 17.36 -17.30
N VAL A 246 15.90 17.61 -18.59
CA VAL A 246 16.98 18.39 -19.16
C VAL A 246 16.38 19.23 -20.28
N VAL A 247 16.49 20.56 -20.18
CA VAL A 247 15.77 21.49 -21.07
C VAL A 247 16.70 22.63 -21.47
N PRO A 248 16.89 22.90 -22.80
CA PRO A 248 17.49 24.13 -23.25
C PRO A 248 16.61 25.34 -22.86
N TYR A 249 17.21 26.46 -22.48
CA TYR A 249 16.41 27.66 -22.19
C TYR A 249 15.52 28.09 -23.36
N THR A 250 16.00 27.92 -24.57
CA THR A 250 15.26 28.26 -25.81
C THR A 250 13.99 27.43 -26.01
N ASP A 251 13.86 26.29 -25.35
CA ASP A 251 12.69 25.41 -25.45
C ASP A 251 11.66 25.65 -24.35
N VAL A 252 11.96 26.52 -23.39
CA VAL A 252 11.04 26.82 -22.31
C VAL A 252 9.92 27.73 -22.84
N ILE A 253 8.70 27.24 -22.83
CA ILE A 253 7.51 28.01 -23.20
C ILE A 253 6.92 28.66 -21.97
N TRP A 254 6.92 27.93 -20.84
CA TRP A 254 6.32 28.42 -19.59
C TRP A 254 7.11 27.90 -18.39
N ALA A 255 7.42 28.81 -17.45
CA ALA A 255 8.10 28.46 -16.20
C ALA A 255 7.51 29.22 -15.02
N TYR A 256 7.36 28.53 -13.89
CA TYR A 256 6.86 29.15 -12.65
C TYR A 256 7.27 28.38 -11.41
N GLN A 257 7.18 29.03 -10.25
CA GLN A 257 7.32 28.40 -8.95
C GLN A 257 5.99 27.79 -8.52
N LEU A 258 6.01 26.52 -8.11
CA LEU A 258 4.89 25.84 -7.46
C LEU A 258 5.25 25.53 -6.01
N GLU A 259 4.43 26.01 -5.08
CA GLU A 259 4.52 25.64 -3.67
C GLU A 259 3.45 24.61 -3.32
N ARG A 260 3.89 23.46 -2.83
CA ARG A 260 2.97 22.46 -2.28
C ARG A 260 2.74 22.77 -0.80
N LYS A 261 1.47 22.87 -0.41
CA LYS A 261 1.04 23.09 0.97
C LYS A 261 0.45 21.80 1.56
N ARG A 262 0.70 21.59 2.85
CA ARG A 262 0.02 20.56 3.66
C ARG A 262 -0.58 21.27 4.87
N ASN A 263 -1.90 21.15 5.06
CA ASN A 263 -2.64 21.90 6.09
C ASN A 263 -2.33 23.39 6.06
N LEU A 264 -2.36 24.01 4.85
CA LEU A 264 -2.05 25.42 4.58
C LEU A 264 -0.57 25.81 4.80
N VAL A 265 0.27 24.94 5.33
CA VAL A 265 1.70 25.20 5.53
C VAL A 265 2.49 24.75 4.30
N PRO A 266 3.33 25.65 3.70
CA PRO A 266 4.21 25.25 2.61
C PRO A 266 5.19 24.17 3.05
N VAL A 267 5.32 23.09 2.25
CA VAL A 267 6.22 21.98 2.56
C VAL A 267 7.30 21.78 1.50
N ASN A 268 6.97 21.99 0.22
CA ASN A 268 7.92 21.84 -0.88
C ASN A 268 7.73 22.95 -1.92
N SER A 269 8.83 23.35 -2.56
CA SER A 269 8.86 24.27 -3.70
C SER A 269 9.47 23.59 -4.92
N TYR A 270 8.88 23.88 -6.08
CA TYR A 270 9.26 23.29 -7.37
C TYR A 270 9.47 24.39 -8.40
N LEU A 271 10.52 24.24 -9.23
CA LEU A 271 10.59 24.94 -10.50
C LEU A 271 9.83 24.11 -11.53
N MET A 272 8.70 24.61 -11.96
CA MET A 272 7.88 23.98 -13.01
C MET A 272 8.29 24.53 -14.37
N VAL A 273 8.48 23.66 -15.36
CA VAL A 273 8.85 24.02 -16.73
C VAL A 273 7.99 23.24 -17.71
N GLY A 274 7.45 23.94 -18.70
CA GLY A 274 6.68 23.40 -19.81
C GLY A 274 7.39 23.67 -21.14
N THR A 275 7.46 22.64 -22.00
CA THR A 275 8.05 22.70 -23.33
C THR A 275 7.11 22.06 -24.37
N MET A 276 7.46 22.12 -25.65
CA MET A 276 6.74 21.33 -26.67
C MET A 276 6.87 19.82 -26.44
N ALA A 277 8.06 19.36 -26.03
CA ALA A 277 8.33 17.94 -25.81
C ALA A 277 7.67 17.37 -24.55
N THR A 278 7.55 18.19 -23.49
CA THR A 278 6.97 17.78 -22.21
C THR A 278 5.79 18.66 -21.82
N ALA A 279 4.81 18.10 -21.11
CA ALA A 279 3.85 18.92 -20.38
C ALA A 279 4.58 19.75 -19.31
N VAL A 280 3.85 20.56 -18.56
CA VAL A 280 4.45 21.26 -17.40
C VAL A 280 4.86 20.23 -16.35
N GLU A 281 6.15 20.15 -16.10
CA GLU A 281 6.77 19.19 -15.19
C GLU A 281 7.74 19.88 -14.24
N ALA A 282 7.98 19.28 -13.09
CA ALA A 282 8.99 19.78 -12.16
C ALA A 282 10.40 19.59 -12.75
N ALA A 283 11.00 20.66 -13.23
CA ALA A 283 12.40 20.65 -13.64
C ALA A 283 13.32 20.53 -12.44
N VAL A 284 13.04 21.26 -11.34
CA VAL A 284 13.76 21.12 -10.09
C VAL A 284 12.78 20.93 -8.94
N ASP A 285 13.02 19.91 -8.11
CA ASP A 285 12.29 19.66 -6.85
C ASP A 285 13.26 19.96 -5.69
N LEU A 286 12.98 21.02 -4.93
CA LEU A 286 13.83 21.39 -3.79
C LEU A 286 13.67 20.44 -2.60
N ASN A 287 12.59 19.65 -2.56
CA ASN A 287 12.22 18.79 -1.42
C ASN A 287 12.16 19.56 -0.08
N ARG A 288 11.87 20.87 -0.15
CA ARG A 288 11.74 21.81 0.97
C ARG A 288 11.15 23.13 0.46
N VAL A 289 10.75 23.99 1.38
CA VAL A 289 10.33 25.35 1.05
C VAL A 289 11.52 26.17 0.56
N ASP A 290 11.33 26.93 -0.49
CA ASP A 290 12.34 27.87 -1.02
C ASP A 290 12.40 29.14 -0.18
N LYS A 291 13.15 29.10 0.94
CA LYS A 291 13.37 30.27 1.80
C LYS A 291 14.44 31.24 1.26
N GLN A 292 15.21 30.81 0.27
CA GLN A 292 16.37 31.55 -0.24
C GLN A 292 16.11 32.19 -1.61
N GLY A 293 14.90 31.99 -2.18
CA GLY A 293 14.58 32.53 -3.49
C GLY A 293 15.31 31.88 -4.67
N VAL A 294 15.85 30.68 -4.48
CA VAL A 294 16.68 30.00 -5.48
C VAL A 294 15.87 29.70 -6.77
N ILE A 295 14.54 29.47 -6.65
CA ILE A 295 13.68 29.30 -7.82
C ILE A 295 13.45 30.62 -8.52
N ALA A 296 13.36 31.73 -7.79
CA ALA A 296 13.23 33.06 -8.38
C ALA A 296 14.49 33.41 -9.22
N GLU A 297 15.67 33.09 -8.71
CA GLU A 297 16.94 33.23 -9.48
C GLU A 297 16.92 32.39 -10.75
N ALA A 298 16.45 31.13 -10.66
CA ALA A 298 16.30 30.25 -11.82
C ALA A 298 15.29 30.80 -12.85
N LEU A 299 14.19 31.37 -12.40
CA LEU A 299 13.21 32.01 -13.28
C LEU A 299 13.76 33.28 -13.97
N MET A 300 14.56 34.07 -13.24
CA MET A 300 15.29 35.21 -13.85
C MET A 300 16.27 34.75 -14.91
N ALA A 301 17.05 33.69 -14.65
CA ALA A 301 17.95 33.12 -15.63
C ALA A 301 17.20 32.64 -16.88
N ILE A 302 16.06 31.98 -16.72
CA ILE A 302 15.21 31.56 -17.84
C ILE A 302 14.76 32.79 -18.65
N SER A 303 14.28 33.83 -18.01
CA SER A 303 13.82 35.06 -18.65
C SER A 303 14.94 35.78 -19.41
N GLN A 304 16.15 35.77 -18.89
CA GLN A 304 17.32 36.36 -19.53
C GLN A 304 17.74 35.61 -20.81
N HIS A 305 17.69 34.28 -20.77
CA HIS A 305 18.10 33.44 -21.91
C HIS A 305 16.94 33.21 -22.93
N ASN A 306 15.70 33.35 -22.50
CA ASN A 306 14.51 33.25 -23.33
C ASN A 306 13.46 34.29 -22.91
N PRO A 307 13.54 35.52 -23.44
CA PRO A 307 12.57 36.58 -23.13
C PRO A 307 11.12 36.28 -23.55
N GLU A 308 10.92 35.33 -24.47
CA GLU A 308 9.57 34.95 -24.95
C GLU A 308 8.89 33.94 -24.01
N ALA A 309 9.63 33.36 -23.07
CA ALA A 309 9.07 32.41 -22.10
C ALA A 309 8.09 33.10 -21.16
N MET A 310 6.92 32.51 -20.97
CA MET A 310 5.95 32.96 -19.99
C MET A 310 6.49 32.65 -18.58
N ILE A 311 6.73 33.68 -17.78
CA ILE A 311 7.27 33.54 -16.42
C ILE A 311 6.20 33.83 -15.37
N GLY A 312 6.07 32.92 -14.40
CA GLY A 312 5.07 32.99 -13.35
C GLY A 312 3.80 32.18 -13.65
N TYR A 313 2.95 32.06 -12.64
CA TYR A 313 1.69 31.29 -12.77
C TYR A 313 0.51 32.23 -12.99
N SER A 314 -0.21 32.02 -14.11
CA SER A 314 -1.54 32.58 -14.33
C SER A 314 -2.43 31.56 -15.06
N LYS A 315 -3.75 31.72 -14.94
CA LYS A 315 -4.72 30.90 -15.71
C LYS A 315 -4.60 31.12 -17.20
N ASP A 316 -4.25 32.36 -17.60
CA ASP A 316 -4.11 32.75 -19.01
C ASP A 316 -2.84 32.14 -19.61
N TYR A 317 -1.73 32.09 -18.87
CA TYR A 317 -0.53 31.35 -19.29
C TYR A 317 -0.78 29.87 -19.43
N ALA A 318 -1.56 29.26 -18.52
CA ALA A 318 -1.95 27.87 -18.65
C ALA A 318 -2.77 27.59 -19.91
N LYS A 319 -3.71 28.48 -20.27
CA LYS A 319 -4.49 28.39 -21.52
C LYS A 319 -3.59 28.59 -22.74
N ALA A 320 -2.75 29.60 -22.74
CA ALA A 320 -1.82 29.92 -23.84
C ALA A 320 -0.85 28.73 -24.08
N PHE A 321 -0.26 28.19 -23.02
CA PHE A 321 0.61 27.02 -23.11
C PHE A 321 -0.10 25.81 -23.73
N ASN A 322 -1.33 25.53 -23.30
CA ASN A 322 -2.10 24.42 -23.85
C ASN A 322 -2.49 24.64 -25.33
N ALA A 323 -2.79 25.89 -25.73
CA ALA A 323 -3.06 26.24 -27.11
C ALA A 323 -1.82 26.06 -28.00
N ILE A 324 -0.66 26.57 -27.58
CA ILE A 324 0.62 26.40 -28.29
C ILE A 324 0.93 24.89 -28.49
N ARG A 325 0.75 24.07 -27.45
CA ARG A 325 1.03 22.62 -27.53
C ARG A 325 0.06 21.85 -28.42
N LYS A 326 -1.14 22.33 -28.60
CA LYS A 326 -2.15 21.71 -29.49
C LYS A 326 -2.03 22.18 -30.93
N GLY A 327 -1.15 23.14 -31.21
CA GLY A 327 -1.00 23.74 -32.54
C GLY A 327 -2.14 24.68 -32.91
N GLN A 328 -2.80 25.29 -31.93
CA GLN A 328 -3.89 26.25 -32.08
C GLN A 328 -3.39 27.66 -31.88
#